data_78b4b9b517fe947f66940013e5234cd8
#
_entry.id   78b4b9b517fe947f66940013e5234cd8
#
_cell.length_a   1.000
_cell.length_b   1.000
_cell.length_c   1.000
_cell.angle_alpha   90.00
_cell.angle_beta   90.00
_cell.angle_gamma   90.00
#
_symmetry.space_group_name_H-M   'P 1'
#
loop_
_entity.id
_entity.type
_entity.pdbx_description
1 polymer ?
#
loop_
_entity_poly.entity_id
_entity_poly.type
_entity_poly.pdbx_seq_one_letter_code
_entity_poly.pdbx_strand_id
1 'polypeptide(L)'
;MKIIVGADDEGPVVDMVVGELHTRGHEVTVLPREQWPEVARKVAEAVASGEADQGVLFCWTGTGTSMAANKVPGVRAALVWDPWIAEGSRRWNDANVLVMSLKRTTPATATAILDAWFGVTDPDPDEAANIARLREMERSSS
;
A
#
# COMPACT_ATOMS: atom_id res chain seq x y z
N MET A 1 13.59 4.09 -1.02
CA MET A 1 13.32 2.90 -0.18
C MET A 1 12.99 1.70 -1.05
N LYS A 2 12.89 0.52 -0.46
CA LYS A 2 12.51 -0.71 -1.17
C LYS A 2 10.99 -0.84 -1.19
N ILE A 3 10.42 -0.89 -2.39
CA ILE A 3 8.97 -1.00 -2.58
C ILE A 3 8.65 -2.24 -3.40
N ILE A 4 7.68 -3.03 -2.93
CA ILE A 4 7.20 -4.21 -3.63
C ILE A 4 5.80 -3.92 -4.19
N VAL A 5 5.59 -4.25 -5.47
CA VAL A 5 4.35 -3.99 -6.18
C VAL A 5 3.72 -5.30 -6.62
N GLY A 6 2.43 -5.44 -6.40
CA GLY A 6 1.65 -6.59 -6.85
C GLY A 6 0.30 -6.19 -7.43
N ALA A 7 -0.15 -6.95 -8.41
CA ALA A 7 -1.46 -6.77 -9.05
C ALA A 7 -2.02 -8.12 -9.48
N ASP A 8 -3.35 -8.25 -9.50
CA ASP A 8 -4.00 -9.47 -9.96
C ASP A 8 -4.35 -9.45 -11.45
N ASP A 9 -4.18 -8.31 -12.11
CA ASP A 9 -4.47 -8.15 -13.53
C ASP A 9 -3.60 -7.04 -14.13
N GLU A 10 -3.60 -6.96 -15.45
CA GLU A 10 -2.94 -5.90 -16.18
C GLU A 10 -3.72 -4.61 -16.11
N GLY A 11 -3.00 -3.51 -16.20
CA GLY A 11 -3.59 -2.18 -16.32
C GLY A 11 -2.54 -1.13 -16.55
N PRO A 12 -2.82 -0.09 -17.38
CA PRO A 12 -1.87 0.98 -17.65
C PRO A 12 -1.42 1.71 -16.37
N VAL A 13 -2.28 1.80 -15.37
CA VAL A 13 -1.95 2.48 -14.12
C VAL A 13 -0.85 1.74 -13.34
N VAL A 14 -0.75 0.41 -13.46
CA VAL A 14 0.31 -0.36 -12.81
C VAL A 14 1.67 0.03 -13.38
N ASP A 15 1.81 -0.02 -14.70
CA ASP A 15 3.06 0.31 -15.37
C ASP A 15 3.48 1.76 -15.10
N MET A 16 2.50 2.66 -15.10
CA MET A 16 2.74 4.07 -14.83
C MET A 16 3.23 4.28 -13.39
N VAL A 17 2.60 3.63 -12.41
CA VAL A 17 3.02 3.71 -11.00
C VAL A 17 4.41 3.14 -10.81
N VAL A 18 4.70 1.98 -11.40
CA VAL A 18 6.05 1.39 -11.34
C VAL A 18 7.09 2.36 -11.91
N GLY A 19 6.82 2.96 -13.06
CA GLY A 19 7.70 3.96 -13.66
C GLY A 19 7.92 5.18 -12.76
N GLU A 20 6.86 5.68 -12.15
CA GLU A 20 6.95 6.80 -11.21
C GLU A 20 7.76 6.46 -9.96
N LEU A 21 7.60 5.25 -9.42
CA LEU A 21 8.37 4.81 -8.27
C LEU A 21 9.88 4.79 -8.59
N HIS A 22 10.25 4.30 -9.77
CA HIS A 22 11.63 4.36 -10.25
C HIS A 22 12.14 5.80 -10.39
N THR A 23 11.34 6.66 -10.99
CA THR A 23 11.70 8.09 -11.17
C THR A 23 11.92 8.79 -9.83
N ARG A 24 11.20 8.40 -8.79
CA ARG A 24 11.35 8.91 -7.44
C ARG A 24 12.56 8.32 -6.70
N GLY A 25 13.30 7.42 -7.33
CA GLY A 25 14.54 6.87 -6.78
C GLY A 25 14.36 5.63 -5.89
N HIS A 26 13.19 4.99 -5.93
CA HIS A 26 12.94 3.78 -5.16
C HIS A 26 13.50 2.54 -5.85
N GLU A 27 13.90 1.55 -5.05
CA GLU A 27 14.23 0.21 -5.50
C GLU A 27 12.92 -0.59 -5.57
N VAL A 28 12.49 -0.94 -6.77
CA VAL A 28 11.16 -1.51 -6.99
C VAL A 28 11.25 -2.98 -7.40
N THR A 29 10.53 -3.84 -6.69
CA THR A 29 10.32 -5.25 -7.06
C THR A 29 8.87 -5.40 -7.50
N VAL A 30 8.66 -5.93 -8.71
CA VAL A 30 7.31 -6.18 -9.24
C VAL A 30 7.09 -7.68 -9.26
N LEU A 31 6.06 -8.14 -8.54
CA LEU A 31 5.70 -9.56 -8.51
C LEU A 31 4.98 -9.99 -9.79
N PRO A 32 5.12 -11.26 -10.21
CA PRO A 32 4.25 -11.83 -11.22
C PRO A 32 2.79 -11.72 -10.78
N ARG A 33 1.89 -11.57 -11.76
CA ARG A 33 0.46 -11.54 -11.46
C ARG A 33 -0.01 -12.88 -10.90
N GLU A 34 -0.84 -12.78 -9.86
CA GLU A 34 -1.50 -13.92 -9.23
C GLU A 34 -2.89 -13.50 -8.80
N GLN A 35 -3.72 -14.45 -8.38
CA GLN A 35 -5.02 -14.16 -7.81
C GLN A 35 -4.87 -13.19 -6.63
N TRP A 36 -5.85 -12.32 -6.45
CA TRP A 36 -5.75 -11.21 -5.49
C TRP A 36 -5.39 -11.63 -4.05
N PRO A 37 -5.88 -12.77 -3.50
CA PRO A 37 -5.48 -13.17 -2.14
C PRO A 37 -3.98 -13.48 -2.04
N GLU A 38 -3.43 -14.15 -3.05
CA GLU A 38 -2.03 -14.59 -3.05
C GLU A 38 -1.06 -13.45 -3.30
N VAL A 39 -1.33 -12.57 -4.28
CA VAL A 39 -0.44 -11.44 -4.53
C VAL A 39 -0.45 -10.46 -3.35
N ALA A 40 -1.62 -10.27 -2.72
CA ALA A 40 -1.72 -9.43 -1.54
C ALA A 40 -0.93 -10.02 -0.35
N ARG A 41 -1.04 -11.34 -0.13
CA ARG A 41 -0.28 -12.01 0.93
C ARG A 41 1.24 -11.85 0.73
N LYS A 42 1.71 -12.05 -0.50
CA LYS A 42 3.15 -11.94 -0.80
C LYS A 42 3.68 -10.53 -0.57
N VAL A 43 2.97 -9.51 -1.03
CA VAL A 43 3.34 -8.11 -0.78
C VAL A 43 3.33 -7.83 0.72
N ALA A 44 2.27 -8.23 1.40
CA ALA A 44 2.11 -7.99 2.83
C ALA A 44 3.21 -8.67 3.65
N GLU A 45 3.52 -9.93 3.36
CA GLU A 45 4.59 -10.66 4.06
C GLU A 45 5.97 -10.02 3.84
N ALA A 46 6.26 -9.53 2.64
CA ALA A 46 7.51 -8.83 2.35
C ALA A 46 7.65 -7.55 3.17
N VAL A 47 6.54 -6.81 3.31
CA VAL A 47 6.52 -5.59 4.14
C VAL A 47 6.63 -5.93 5.62
N ALA A 48 5.87 -6.91 6.09
CA ALA A 48 5.88 -7.32 7.51
C ALA A 48 7.26 -7.84 7.96
N SER A 49 7.98 -8.54 7.10
CA SER A 49 9.31 -9.09 7.39
C SER A 49 10.44 -8.06 7.28
N GLY A 50 10.18 -6.89 6.71
CA GLY A 50 11.22 -5.88 6.44
C GLY A 50 11.99 -6.12 5.15
N GLU A 51 11.64 -7.13 4.34
CA GLU A 51 12.22 -7.35 3.02
C GLU A 51 11.93 -6.15 2.10
N ALA A 52 10.75 -5.56 2.23
CA ALA A 52 10.39 -4.28 1.62
C ALA A 52 9.98 -3.28 2.70
N ASP A 53 10.20 -1.99 2.43
CA ASP A 53 9.79 -0.93 3.35
C ASP A 53 8.31 -0.63 3.24
N GLN A 54 7.79 -0.65 2.01
CA GLN A 54 6.37 -0.40 1.71
C GLN A 54 5.93 -1.27 0.54
N GLY A 55 4.61 -1.44 0.43
CA GLY A 55 4.00 -2.16 -0.67
C GLY A 55 2.98 -1.31 -1.43
N VAL A 56 2.76 -1.68 -2.68
CA VAL A 56 1.68 -1.12 -3.51
C VAL A 56 0.92 -2.29 -4.12
N LEU A 57 -0.40 -2.28 -3.98
CA LEU A 57 -1.27 -3.34 -4.47
C LEU A 57 -2.37 -2.80 -5.36
N PHE A 58 -2.73 -3.60 -6.36
CA PHE A 58 -3.85 -3.32 -7.25
C PHE A 58 -4.71 -4.57 -7.41
N CYS A 59 -6.01 -4.39 -7.40
CA CYS A 59 -6.98 -5.32 -8.00
C CYS A 59 -8.11 -4.48 -8.59
N TRP A 60 -9.10 -5.10 -9.21
CA TRP A 60 -10.15 -4.35 -9.93
C TRP A 60 -10.75 -3.22 -9.09
N THR A 61 -11.13 -3.52 -7.86
CA THR A 61 -11.71 -2.54 -6.93
C THR A 61 -10.71 -2.03 -5.90
N GLY A 62 -9.63 -2.77 -5.64
CA GLY A 62 -8.72 -2.54 -4.54
C GLY A 62 -9.20 -3.14 -3.22
N THR A 63 -10.50 -3.47 -3.09
CA THR A 63 -11.06 -3.96 -1.83
C THR A 63 -10.51 -5.31 -1.41
N GLY A 64 -10.44 -6.27 -2.34
CA GLY A 64 -9.95 -7.62 -2.03
C GLY A 64 -8.50 -7.65 -1.58
N THR A 65 -7.62 -6.97 -2.32
CA THR A 65 -6.20 -6.91 -1.94
C THR A 65 -5.99 -6.17 -0.63
N SER A 66 -6.80 -5.15 -0.34
CA SER A 66 -6.78 -4.45 0.94
C SER A 66 -7.16 -5.38 2.10
N MET A 67 -8.26 -6.11 1.95
CA MET A 67 -8.71 -7.06 2.97
C MET A 67 -7.68 -8.15 3.22
N ALA A 68 -7.16 -8.76 2.17
CA ALA A 68 -6.18 -9.85 2.28
C ALA A 68 -4.86 -9.36 2.91
N ALA A 69 -4.35 -8.21 2.48
CA ALA A 69 -3.12 -7.65 3.04
C ALA A 69 -3.24 -7.39 4.54
N ASN A 70 -4.39 -6.87 4.98
CA ASN A 70 -4.64 -6.57 6.39
C ASN A 70 -4.81 -7.81 7.28
N LYS A 71 -4.85 -9.03 6.71
CA LYS A 71 -4.82 -10.26 7.49
C LYS A 71 -3.40 -10.60 7.97
N VAL A 72 -2.39 -9.97 7.42
CA VAL A 72 -0.99 -10.22 7.81
C VAL A 72 -0.59 -9.28 8.95
N PRO A 73 -0.19 -9.81 10.11
CA PRO A 73 0.27 -8.96 11.20
C PRO A 73 1.45 -8.07 10.80
N GLY A 74 1.42 -6.81 11.23
CA GLY A 74 2.43 -5.82 10.87
C GLY A 74 2.11 -5.02 9.61
N VAL A 75 1.02 -5.35 8.91
CA VAL A 75 0.60 -4.66 7.69
C VAL A 75 -0.60 -3.74 7.99
N ARG A 76 -0.50 -2.52 7.50
CA ARG A 76 -1.56 -1.52 7.55
C ARG A 76 -1.81 -1.06 6.12
N ALA A 77 -2.67 -1.81 5.43
CA ALA A 77 -3.02 -1.55 4.04
C ALA A 77 -4.19 -0.57 3.97
N ALA A 78 -4.02 0.47 3.18
CA ALA A 78 -5.03 1.50 2.99
C ALA A 78 -5.54 1.49 1.55
N LEU A 79 -6.85 1.36 1.38
CA LEU A 79 -7.51 1.53 0.09
C LEU A 79 -7.67 3.03 -0.17
N VAL A 80 -7.01 3.52 -1.21
CA VAL A 80 -6.87 4.95 -1.48
C VAL A 80 -7.43 5.27 -2.86
N TRP A 81 -8.30 6.29 -2.94
CA TRP A 81 -8.91 6.73 -4.19
C TRP A 81 -8.73 8.23 -4.48
N ASP A 82 -8.09 8.96 -3.57
CA ASP A 82 -7.73 10.36 -3.79
C ASP A 82 -6.51 10.75 -2.95
N PRO A 83 -5.88 11.90 -3.24
CA PRO A 83 -4.66 12.30 -2.52
C PRO A 83 -4.89 12.62 -1.04
N TRP A 84 -6.06 13.14 -0.65
CA TRP A 84 -6.33 13.42 0.75
C TRP A 84 -6.37 12.15 1.59
N ILE A 85 -7.01 11.08 1.07
CA ILE A 85 -7.02 9.76 1.71
C ILE A 85 -5.60 9.20 1.81
N ALA A 86 -4.79 9.37 0.77
CA ALA A 86 -3.39 8.93 0.79
C ALA A 86 -2.60 9.61 1.91
N GLU A 87 -2.70 10.93 2.00
CA GLU A 87 -2.04 11.71 3.04
C GLU A 87 -2.50 11.26 4.42
N GLY A 88 -3.82 11.16 4.63
CA GLY A 88 -4.40 10.76 5.91
C GLY A 88 -4.00 9.36 6.34
N SER A 89 -3.96 8.41 5.42
CA SER A 89 -3.56 7.03 5.75
C SER A 89 -2.11 6.96 6.26
N ARG A 90 -1.24 7.78 5.70
CA ARG A 90 0.14 7.88 6.17
C ARG A 90 0.25 8.67 7.46
N ARG A 91 -0.38 9.84 7.52
CA ARG A 91 -0.26 10.77 8.64
C ARG A 91 -0.94 10.25 9.90
N TRP A 92 -2.14 9.68 9.78
CA TRP A 92 -2.96 9.31 10.92
C TRP A 92 -2.93 7.81 11.26
N ASN A 93 -2.58 6.97 10.31
CA ASN A 93 -2.66 5.51 10.49
C ASN A 93 -1.32 4.79 10.32
N ASP A 94 -0.28 5.48 9.89
CA ASP A 94 1.03 4.87 9.57
C ASP A 94 0.86 3.69 8.58
N ALA A 95 0.04 3.87 7.55
CA ALA A 95 -0.17 2.86 6.53
C ALA A 95 1.15 2.55 5.82
N ASN A 96 1.42 1.26 5.58
CA ASN A 96 2.64 0.80 4.92
C ASN A 96 2.39 0.04 3.62
N VAL A 97 1.13 -0.17 3.25
CA VAL A 97 0.74 -0.73 1.95
C VAL A 97 -0.33 0.16 1.34
N LEU A 98 -0.02 0.70 0.16
CA LEU A 98 -0.94 1.52 -0.63
C LEU A 98 -1.72 0.63 -1.57
N VAL A 99 -3.04 0.66 -1.51
CA VAL A 99 -3.90 -0.14 -2.38
C VAL A 99 -4.74 0.78 -3.25
N MET A 100 -4.76 0.50 -4.55
CA MET A 100 -5.54 1.27 -5.53
C MET A 100 -6.38 0.36 -6.43
N SER A 101 -7.47 0.91 -6.96
CA SER A 101 -8.32 0.23 -7.92
C SER A 101 -7.73 0.31 -9.32
N LEU A 102 -7.57 -0.84 -10.00
CA LEU A 102 -7.19 -0.89 -11.41
C LEU A 102 -8.19 -0.19 -12.31
N LYS A 103 -9.49 -0.32 -11.99
CA LYS A 103 -10.58 0.13 -12.87
C LYS A 103 -11.00 1.58 -12.63
N ARG A 104 -10.69 2.14 -11.45
CA ARG A 104 -11.18 3.47 -11.06
C ARG A 104 -10.09 4.50 -10.81
N THR A 105 -8.82 4.10 -10.84
CA THR A 105 -7.72 5.03 -10.64
C THR A 105 -7.17 5.49 -11.99
N THR A 106 -7.34 6.77 -12.29
CA THR A 106 -6.77 7.38 -13.51
C THR A 106 -5.27 7.64 -13.30
N PRO A 107 -4.47 7.75 -14.37
CA PRO A 107 -3.06 8.12 -14.25
C PRO A 107 -2.84 9.43 -13.49
N ALA A 108 -3.63 10.46 -13.76
CA ALA A 108 -3.50 11.74 -13.06
C ALA A 108 -3.79 11.60 -11.56
N THR A 109 -4.84 10.85 -11.20
CA THR A 109 -5.16 10.58 -9.79
C THR A 109 -4.07 9.76 -9.12
N ALA A 110 -3.52 8.76 -9.81
CA ALA A 110 -2.43 7.95 -9.26
C ALA A 110 -1.19 8.79 -8.96
N THR A 111 -0.80 9.70 -9.85
CA THR A 111 0.32 10.62 -9.61
C THR A 111 0.06 11.49 -8.36
N ALA A 112 -1.15 12.06 -8.24
CA ALA A 112 -1.52 12.88 -7.09
C ALA A 112 -1.52 12.05 -5.79
N ILE A 113 -1.97 10.80 -5.85
CA ILE A 113 -1.92 9.87 -4.71
C ILE A 113 -0.48 9.62 -4.29
N LEU A 114 0.42 9.33 -5.23
CA LEU A 114 1.83 9.09 -4.92
C LEU A 114 2.49 10.32 -4.32
N ASP A 115 2.20 11.52 -4.85
CA ASP A 115 2.72 12.76 -4.29
C ASP A 115 2.30 12.94 -2.83
N ALA A 116 1.03 12.70 -2.54
CA ALA A 116 0.50 12.83 -1.18
C ALA A 116 1.04 11.75 -0.24
N TRP A 117 1.13 10.51 -0.71
CA TRP A 117 1.64 9.38 0.06
C TRP A 117 3.10 9.60 0.48
N PHE A 118 3.97 9.93 -0.48
CA PHE A 118 5.39 10.13 -0.22
C PHE A 118 5.71 11.52 0.37
N GLY A 119 4.74 12.43 0.37
CA GLY A 119 4.86 13.72 1.03
C GLY A 119 4.84 13.64 2.56
N VAL A 120 4.39 12.54 3.12
CA VAL A 120 4.38 12.30 4.57
C VAL A 120 5.57 11.42 4.94
N THR A 121 6.48 11.94 5.77
CA THR A 121 7.64 11.19 6.24
C THR A 121 7.32 10.37 7.49
N ASP A 122 6.70 11.02 8.47
CA ASP A 122 6.39 10.39 9.76
C ASP A 122 4.91 10.60 10.11
N PRO A 123 4.28 9.64 10.81
CA PRO A 123 2.91 9.83 11.28
C PRO A 123 2.81 10.95 12.31
N ASP A 124 1.60 11.49 12.44
CA ASP A 124 1.32 12.54 13.42
C ASP A 124 1.50 11.96 14.84
N PRO A 125 2.33 12.62 15.70
CA PRO A 125 2.51 12.16 17.08
C PRO A 125 1.21 12.07 17.88
N ASP A 126 0.21 12.89 17.56
CA ASP A 126 -1.09 12.86 18.23
C ASP A 126 -1.84 11.55 17.99
N GLU A 127 -1.49 10.80 16.95
CA GLU A 127 -2.09 9.51 16.61
C GLU A 127 -1.27 8.31 17.13
N ALA A 128 -0.15 8.54 17.79
CA ALA A 128 0.74 7.45 18.22
C ALA A 128 0.04 6.40 19.08
N ALA A 129 -0.84 6.80 20.00
CA ALA A 129 -1.58 5.88 20.86
C ALA A 129 -2.58 5.02 20.06
N ASN A 130 -3.25 5.61 19.07
CA ASN A 130 -4.19 4.89 18.20
C ASN A 130 -3.46 3.89 17.30
N ILE A 131 -2.34 4.28 16.74
CA ILE A 131 -1.51 3.40 15.91
C ILE A 131 -0.99 2.22 16.75
N ALA A 132 -0.52 2.49 17.97
CA ALA A 132 -0.09 1.44 18.90
C ALA A 132 -1.24 0.49 19.24
N ARG A 133 -2.45 1.00 19.43
CA ARG A 133 -3.64 0.18 19.71
C ARG A 133 -3.95 -0.77 18.56
N LEU A 134 -3.79 -0.30 17.33
CA LEU A 134 -3.99 -1.13 16.16
C LEU A 134 -3.03 -2.33 16.14
N ARG A 135 -1.77 -2.12 16.53
CA ARG A 135 -0.78 -3.20 16.65
C ARG A 135 -1.14 -4.19 17.77
N GLU A 136 -1.69 -3.71 18.87
CA GLU A 136 -2.14 -4.59 19.96
C GLU A 136 -3.27 -5.53 19.53
N MET A 137 -4.17 -5.05 18.65
CA MET A 137 -5.26 -5.88 18.14
C MET A 137 -4.74 -7.09 17.35
N GLU A 138 -3.60 -6.98 16.69
CA GLU A 138 -2.97 -8.09 15.97
C GLU A 138 -2.55 -9.20 16.93
N ARG A 139 -2.02 -8.85 18.08
CA ARG A 139 -1.57 -9.81 19.09
C ARG A 139 -2.72 -10.53 19.76
N SER A 140 -3.85 -9.86 19.98
CA SER A 140 -5.00 -10.44 20.62
C SER A 140 -5.79 -11.41 19.75
N SER A 141 -5.55 -11.41 18.43
CA SER A 141 -6.20 -12.31 17.47
C SER A 141 -5.39 -13.56 17.13
N SER A 142 -4.21 -13.71 17.69
CA SER A 142 -3.34 -14.87 17.48
C SER A 142 -3.55 -15.98 18.53
#